data_b6337ad209eb9839700d4bfbc1dc3a26
#
_entry.id   b6337ad209eb9839700d4bfbc1dc3a26
#
_cell.length_a   1.000
_cell.length_b   1.000
_cell.length_c   1.000
_cell.angle_alpha   90.00
_cell.angle_beta   90.00
_cell.angle_gamma   90.00
#
_symmetry.space_group_name_H-M   'P 1'
#
loop_
_entity.id
_entity.type
_entity.pdbx_description
1 polymer ?
#
loop_
_entity_poly.entity_id
_entity_poly.type
_entity_poly.pdbx_seq_one_letter_code
_entity_poly.pdbx_strand_id
1 'polypeptide(L)'
;TGAQKFVAEYQKDRLTDFHQLAADIVGVPRKQAKDINLGLFYGMGKNKLAEQLGLEYEDAQELFAQYHAKVPFVQELATFAMNKASKKGVIRTLLGRKCRFDKWEPNMYGTFKPMSYEDAYAEHGPAIKRCFTYKALNKLIQGSAADQTKQAMVALHKEGIIPMIQVHDELDISVGSEKECEVITEIMQDCVSLEVPSVVDAELGPSWGQAKQTLSDKPWTRGIKSGHSEQPN
;
A
#
# COMPACT_ATOMS: atom_id res chain seq x y z
N THR A 1 17.08 11.12 3.48
CA THR A 1 15.78 11.37 2.83
C THR A 1 14.68 11.54 3.86
N GLY A 2 13.61 12.28 3.54
CA GLY A 2 12.48 12.47 4.45
C GLY A 2 11.83 11.16 4.94
N ALA A 3 11.94 10.09 4.17
CA ALA A 3 11.45 8.76 4.52
C ALA A 3 12.14 8.16 5.77
N GLN A 4 13.42 8.45 6.00
CA GLN A 4 14.18 7.86 7.11
C GLN A 4 13.60 8.22 8.49
N LYS A 5 12.98 9.38 8.63
CA LYS A 5 12.31 9.76 9.89
C LYS A 5 11.13 8.82 10.18
N PHE A 6 10.34 8.50 9.17
CA PHE A 6 9.21 7.57 9.31
C PHE A 6 9.68 6.14 9.56
N VAL A 7 10.73 5.69 8.85
CA VAL A 7 11.36 4.38 9.11
C VAL A 7 11.81 4.29 10.57
N ALA A 8 12.48 5.32 11.10
CA ALA A 8 12.93 5.33 12.48
C ALA A 8 11.78 5.28 13.50
N GLU A 9 10.64 5.92 13.23
CA GLU A 9 9.46 5.81 14.10
C GLU A 9 8.88 4.39 14.11
N TYR A 10 8.74 3.74 12.94
CA TYR A 10 8.31 2.35 12.86
C TYR A 10 9.29 1.35 13.52
N GLN A 11 10.59 1.65 13.50
CA GLN A 11 11.59 0.83 14.17
C GLN A 11 11.56 0.96 15.69
N LYS A 12 11.16 2.14 16.21
CA LYS A 12 10.94 2.35 17.64
C LYS A 12 9.65 1.69 18.13
N ASP A 13 8.58 1.86 17.36
CA ASP A 13 7.27 1.32 17.67
C ASP A 13 6.65 0.69 16.43
N ARG A 14 6.53 -0.64 16.44
CA ARG A 14 5.92 -1.44 15.36
C ARG A 14 4.46 -1.05 15.05
N LEU A 15 3.77 -0.43 16.02
CA LEU A 15 2.40 0.02 15.92
C LEU A 15 2.26 1.47 15.47
N THR A 16 3.34 2.08 15.06
CA THR A 16 3.32 3.45 14.53
C THR A 16 2.22 3.61 13.49
N ASP A 17 1.28 4.50 13.74
CA ASP A 17 0.21 4.82 12.81
C ASP A 17 0.66 5.94 11.86
N PHE A 18 0.98 5.59 10.62
CA PHE A 18 1.38 6.56 9.60
C PHE A 18 0.33 7.64 9.36
N HIS A 19 -0.95 7.30 9.46
CA HIS A 19 -2.02 8.28 9.25
C HIS A 19 -2.10 9.28 10.41
N GLN A 20 -1.83 8.81 11.64
CA GLN A 20 -1.73 9.70 12.79
C GLN A 20 -0.48 10.59 12.70
N LEU A 21 0.68 10.03 12.35
CA LEU A 21 1.89 10.83 12.12
C LEU A 21 1.66 11.91 11.06
N ALA A 22 1.02 11.58 9.97
CA ALA A 22 0.69 12.55 8.93
C ALA A 22 -0.35 13.58 9.41
N ALA A 23 -1.34 13.17 10.20
CA ALA A 23 -2.32 14.06 10.83
C ALA A 23 -1.65 15.12 11.72
N ASP A 24 -0.74 14.69 12.58
CA ASP A 24 0.02 15.56 13.50
C ASP A 24 0.93 16.52 12.73
N ILE A 25 1.55 16.04 11.66
CA ILE A 25 2.41 16.85 10.80
C ILE A 25 1.62 17.91 10.05
N VAL A 26 0.47 17.57 9.48
CA VAL A 26 -0.32 18.45 8.60
C VAL A 26 -1.30 19.31 9.40
N GLY A 27 -1.69 18.87 10.58
CA GLY A 27 -2.64 19.58 11.45
C GLY A 27 -4.10 19.33 11.10
N VAL A 28 -4.43 18.12 10.62
CA VAL A 28 -5.80 17.71 10.28
C VAL A 28 -6.21 16.48 11.11
N PRO A 29 -7.52 16.21 11.26
CA PRO A 29 -7.99 14.99 11.92
C PRO A 29 -7.48 13.72 11.24
N ARG A 30 -7.15 12.67 12.01
CA ARG A 30 -6.62 11.38 11.52
C ARG A 30 -7.44 10.79 10.36
N LYS A 31 -8.77 10.88 10.40
CA LYS A 31 -9.64 10.38 9.33
C LYS A 31 -9.35 11.11 8.01
N GLN A 32 -9.24 12.44 8.05
CA GLN A 32 -8.88 13.23 6.86
C GLN A 32 -7.45 12.92 6.41
N ALA A 33 -6.50 12.80 7.34
CA ALA A 33 -5.13 12.44 7.00
C ALA A 33 -5.05 11.07 6.32
N LYS A 34 -5.87 10.09 6.71
CA LYS A 34 -5.96 8.79 6.02
C LYS A 34 -6.41 8.97 4.57
N ASP A 35 -7.45 9.74 4.34
CA ASP A 35 -7.99 9.97 3.00
C ASP A 35 -6.99 10.76 2.12
N ILE A 36 -6.33 11.76 2.69
CA ILE A 36 -5.25 12.52 2.04
C ILE A 36 -4.09 11.60 1.68
N ASN A 37 -3.57 10.85 2.64
CA ASN A 37 -2.45 9.94 2.44
C ASN A 37 -2.73 8.95 1.31
N LEU A 38 -3.84 8.22 1.39
CA LEU A 38 -4.22 7.24 0.38
C LEU A 38 -4.41 7.91 -0.99
N GLY A 39 -5.11 9.05 -1.02
CA GLY A 39 -5.34 9.78 -2.27
C GLY A 39 -4.04 10.25 -2.93
N LEU A 40 -3.15 10.87 -2.17
CA LEU A 40 -1.89 11.39 -2.69
C LEU A 40 -0.91 10.27 -3.09
N PHE A 41 -0.84 9.19 -2.33
CA PHE A 41 -0.08 7.99 -2.74
C PHE A 41 -0.59 7.41 -4.06
N TYR A 42 -1.89 7.55 -4.34
CA TYR A 42 -2.48 7.06 -5.58
C TYR A 42 -2.60 8.10 -6.70
N GLY A 43 -1.94 9.25 -6.52
CA GLY A 43 -1.84 10.28 -7.55
C GLY A 43 -3.07 11.18 -7.64
N MET A 44 -3.79 11.36 -6.53
CA MET A 44 -4.88 12.33 -6.44
C MET A 44 -4.35 13.74 -6.69
N GLY A 45 -5.00 14.47 -7.59
CA GLY A 45 -4.70 15.88 -7.83
C GLY A 45 -5.51 16.81 -6.92
N LYS A 46 -5.17 18.09 -6.94
CA LYS A 46 -5.77 19.14 -6.09
C LYS A 46 -7.28 19.24 -6.20
N ASN A 47 -7.83 19.17 -7.43
CA ASN A 47 -9.28 19.23 -7.65
C ASN A 47 -10.03 18.10 -6.95
N LYS A 48 -9.51 16.87 -7.04
CA LYS A 48 -10.12 15.73 -6.38
C LYS A 48 -9.94 15.78 -4.87
N LEU A 49 -8.84 16.36 -4.38
CA LEU A 49 -8.63 16.62 -2.96
C LEU A 49 -9.67 17.61 -2.42
N ALA A 50 -9.92 18.69 -3.14
CA ALA A 50 -10.96 19.68 -2.81
C ALA A 50 -12.34 19.03 -2.72
N GLU A 51 -12.73 18.30 -3.75
CA GLU A 51 -14.00 17.56 -3.80
C GLU A 51 -14.17 16.57 -2.63
N GLN A 52 -13.14 15.77 -2.37
CA GLN A 52 -13.19 14.72 -1.34
C GLN A 52 -13.27 15.27 0.09
N LEU A 53 -12.66 16.43 0.34
CA LEU A 53 -12.65 17.06 1.65
C LEU A 53 -13.71 18.14 1.81
N GLY A 54 -14.44 18.47 0.75
CA GLY A 54 -15.43 19.58 0.74
C GLY A 54 -14.78 20.94 0.96
N LEU A 55 -13.56 21.13 0.44
CA LEU A 55 -12.79 22.38 0.54
C LEU A 55 -12.91 23.20 -0.74
N GLU A 56 -12.70 24.50 -0.62
CA GLU A 56 -12.45 25.36 -1.78
C GLU A 56 -11.10 24.97 -2.43
N TYR A 57 -10.97 25.28 -3.71
CA TYR A 57 -9.78 24.87 -4.47
C TYR A 57 -8.47 25.44 -3.90
N GLU A 58 -8.51 26.69 -3.45
CA GLU A 58 -7.38 27.41 -2.86
C GLU A 58 -6.92 26.75 -1.57
N ASP A 59 -7.84 26.38 -0.68
CA ASP A 59 -7.54 25.68 0.57
C ASP A 59 -6.97 24.27 0.32
N ALA A 60 -7.54 23.56 -0.63
CA ALA A 60 -7.02 22.24 -1.04
C ALA A 60 -5.64 22.36 -1.69
N GLN A 61 -5.36 23.42 -2.44
CA GLN A 61 -4.04 23.68 -3.01
C GLN A 61 -2.99 23.96 -1.91
N GLU A 62 -3.35 24.74 -0.90
CA GLU A 62 -2.48 25.03 0.23
C GLU A 62 -2.19 23.75 1.03
N LEU A 63 -3.22 22.98 1.37
CA LEU A 63 -3.09 21.70 2.06
C LEU A 63 -2.22 20.71 1.27
N PHE A 64 -2.40 20.63 -0.05
CA PHE A 64 -1.58 19.82 -0.94
C PHE A 64 -0.10 20.23 -0.90
N ALA A 65 0.18 21.53 -0.93
CA ALA A 65 1.53 22.08 -0.85
C ALA A 65 2.17 21.80 0.51
N GLN A 66 1.44 22.01 1.60
CA GLN A 66 1.89 21.74 2.97
C GLN A 66 2.23 20.26 3.18
N TYR A 67 1.35 19.35 2.69
CA TYR A 67 1.61 17.92 2.78
C TYR A 67 2.91 17.53 2.07
N HIS A 68 3.09 17.95 0.82
CA HIS A 68 4.30 17.60 0.07
C HIS A 68 5.58 18.27 0.61
N ALA A 69 5.47 19.44 1.22
CA ALA A 69 6.60 20.05 1.92
C ALA A 69 7.04 19.25 3.17
N LYS A 70 6.08 18.66 3.88
CA LYS A 70 6.35 17.89 5.11
C LYS A 70 6.61 16.40 4.87
N VAL A 71 6.07 15.85 3.77
CA VAL A 71 6.22 14.43 3.36
C VAL A 71 6.74 14.34 1.91
N PRO A 72 7.93 14.91 1.62
CA PRO A 72 8.42 15.07 0.24
C PRO A 72 8.69 13.75 -0.47
N PHE A 73 9.07 12.70 0.26
CA PHE A 73 9.41 11.40 -0.34
C PHE A 73 8.25 10.76 -1.12
N VAL A 74 6.99 11.08 -0.82
CA VAL A 74 5.83 10.58 -1.56
C VAL A 74 5.84 11.11 -2.98
N GLN A 75 6.06 12.42 -3.15
CA GLN A 75 6.13 13.05 -4.47
C GLN A 75 7.40 12.64 -5.23
N GLU A 76 8.52 12.51 -4.54
CA GLU A 76 9.79 12.04 -5.12
C GLU A 76 9.63 10.62 -5.68
N LEU A 77 9.03 9.71 -4.91
CA LEU A 77 8.77 8.33 -5.32
C LEU A 77 7.78 8.27 -6.50
N ALA A 78 6.72 9.08 -6.47
CA ALA A 78 5.75 9.17 -7.56
C ALA A 78 6.42 9.63 -8.85
N THR A 79 7.21 10.69 -8.79
CA THR A 79 7.97 11.23 -9.92
C THR A 79 8.99 10.22 -10.46
N PHE A 80 9.72 9.55 -9.58
CA PHE A 80 10.66 8.50 -9.95
C PHE A 80 9.96 7.33 -10.67
N ALA A 81 8.87 6.81 -10.10
CA ALA A 81 8.13 5.70 -10.69
C ALA A 81 7.53 6.08 -12.06
N MET A 82 6.94 7.27 -12.17
CA MET A 82 6.37 7.79 -13.41
C MET A 82 7.44 7.98 -14.50
N ASN A 83 8.57 8.58 -14.17
CA ASN A 83 9.69 8.77 -15.11
C ASN A 83 10.26 7.43 -15.59
N LYS A 84 10.39 6.45 -14.67
CA LYS A 84 10.86 5.11 -15.03
C LYS A 84 9.85 4.39 -15.94
N ALA A 85 8.56 4.50 -15.65
CA ALA A 85 7.49 3.96 -16.49
C ALA A 85 7.48 4.60 -17.88
N SER A 86 7.60 5.92 -17.97
CA SER A 86 7.61 6.67 -19.22
C SER A 86 8.83 6.30 -20.10
N LYS A 87 10.03 6.29 -19.50
CA LYS A 87 11.28 6.05 -20.24
C LYS A 87 11.48 4.58 -20.60
N LYS A 88 11.27 3.67 -19.62
CA LYS A 88 11.58 2.24 -19.78
C LYS A 88 10.38 1.36 -20.11
N GLY A 89 9.16 1.89 -20.00
CA GLY A 89 7.92 1.12 -20.21
C GLY A 89 7.66 0.04 -19.14
N VAL A 90 8.46 0.00 -18.08
CA VAL A 90 8.35 -1.02 -17.04
C VAL A 90 8.83 -0.50 -15.69
N ILE A 91 8.09 -0.86 -14.65
CA ILE A 91 8.53 -0.80 -13.26
C ILE A 91 8.56 -2.21 -12.67
N ARG A 92 9.25 -2.38 -11.55
CA ARG A 92 9.29 -3.65 -10.80
C ARG A 92 8.79 -3.44 -9.39
N THR A 93 7.98 -4.37 -8.93
CA THR A 93 7.56 -4.46 -7.54
C THR A 93 8.71 -4.83 -6.62
N LEU A 94 8.46 -4.87 -5.32
CA LEU A 94 9.43 -5.24 -4.29
C LEU A 94 10.13 -6.59 -4.59
N LEU A 95 9.38 -7.60 -5.00
CA LEU A 95 9.90 -8.93 -5.34
C LEU A 95 10.27 -9.09 -6.83
N GLY A 96 10.37 -7.97 -7.57
CA GLY A 96 10.89 -7.97 -8.93
C GLY A 96 9.87 -8.22 -10.04
N ARG A 97 8.59 -8.42 -9.72
CA ARG A 97 7.54 -8.63 -10.71
C ARG A 97 7.38 -7.39 -11.59
N LYS A 98 7.30 -7.61 -12.91
CA LYS A 98 7.22 -6.53 -13.90
C LYS A 98 5.79 -6.01 -14.04
N CYS A 99 5.63 -4.70 -13.93
CA CYS A 99 4.42 -3.97 -14.33
C CYS A 99 4.75 -3.19 -15.60
N ARG A 100 4.07 -3.49 -16.71
CA ARG A 100 4.35 -2.94 -18.05
C ARG A 100 3.41 -1.77 -18.37
N PHE A 101 3.92 -0.85 -19.22
CA PHE A 101 3.22 0.30 -19.78
C PHE A 101 3.41 0.26 -21.31
N ASP A 102 2.73 -0.68 -21.95
CA ASP A 102 2.93 -1.02 -23.37
C ASP A 102 1.91 -0.32 -24.31
N LYS A 103 1.00 0.49 -23.73
CA LYS A 103 0.04 1.27 -24.49
C LYS A 103 0.51 2.71 -24.70
N TRP A 104 0.15 3.29 -25.83
CA TRP A 104 0.58 4.60 -26.27
C TRP A 104 -0.60 5.50 -26.62
N GLU A 105 -0.37 6.79 -26.56
CA GLU A 105 -1.34 7.85 -26.87
C GLU A 105 -0.58 9.07 -27.45
N PRO A 106 -1.26 9.98 -28.18
CA PRO A 106 -0.63 11.23 -28.63
C PRO A 106 -0.16 12.07 -27.44
N ASN A 107 0.99 12.73 -27.60
CA ASN A 107 1.54 13.61 -26.57
C ASN A 107 0.92 15.03 -26.69
N MET A 108 -0.38 15.10 -26.53
CA MET A 108 -1.14 16.35 -26.52
C MET A 108 -2.20 16.33 -25.43
N TYR A 109 -2.85 17.48 -25.20
CA TYR A 109 -3.95 17.57 -24.26
C TYR A 109 -5.22 16.93 -24.86
N GLY A 110 -5.91 16.11 -24.06
CA GLY A 110 -7.15 15.45 -24.47
C GLY A 110 -7.27 14.04 -23.86
N THR A 111 -8.39 13.40 -24.17
CA THR A 111 -8.63 12.00 -23.81
C THR A 111 -8.54 11.14 -25.06
N PHE A 112 -7.63 10.19 -25.05
CA PHE A 112 -7.33 9.33 -26.19
C PHE A 112 -7.53 7.86 -25.85
N LYS A 113 -7.87 7.08 -26.89
CA LYS A 113 -7.91 5.62 -26.76
C LYS A 113 -6.49 5.07 -26.75
N PRO A 114 -6.14 4.22 -25.78
CA PRO A 114 -4.82 3.59 -25.74
C PRO A 114 -4.59 2.67 -26.95
N MET A 115 -3.47 2.83 -27.64
CA MET A 115 -3.10 2.12 -28.86
C MET A 115 -1.85 1.26 -28.67
N SER A 116 -1.52 0.40 -29.63
CA SER A 116 -0.19 -0.19 -29.77
C SER A 116 0.84 0.91 -30.09
N TYR A 117 2.13 0.60 -30.00
CA TYR A 117 3.18 1.55 -30.46
C TYR A 117 3.07 1.82 -31.95
N GLU A 118 2.86 0.75 -32.71
CA GLU A 118 2.81 0.77 -34.16
C GLU A 118 1.63 1.63 -34.66
N ASP A 119 0.45 1.43 -34.10
CA ASP A 119 -0.75 2.20 -34.46
C ASP A 119 -0.61 3.68 -34.06
N ALA A 120 -0.12 3.94 -32.83
CA ALA A 120 0.08 5.29 -32.34
C ALA A 120 1.10 6.06 -33.17
N TYR A 121 2.20 5.38 -33.55
CA TYR A 121 3.23 6.00 -34.40
C TYR A 121 2.76 6.24 -35.83
N ALA A 122 2.00 5.32 -36.39
CA ALA A 122 1.42 5.48 -37.73
C ALA A 122 0.43 6.65 -37.79
N GLU A 123 -0.36 6.85 -36.74
CA GLU A 123 -1.39 7.92 -36.72
C GLU A 123 -0.82 9.30 -36.30
N HIS A 124 0.14 9.32 -35.36
CA HIS A 124 0.61 10.57 -34.73
C HIS A 124 2.11 10.83 -34.85
N GLY A 125 2.84 9.95 -35.55
CA GLY A 125 4.30 10.07 -35.71
C GLY A 125 5.04 10.01 -34.36
N PRO A 126 6.18 10.70 -34.23
CA PRO A 126 7.00 10.67 -33.01
C PRO A 126 6.39 11.42 -31.83
N ALA A 127 5.27 12.16 -32.03
CA ALA A 127 4.59 12.94 -30.99
C ALA A 127 3.67 12.08 -30.12
N ILE A 128 4.20 10.96 -29.62
CA ILE A 128 3.47 9.99 -28.78
C ILE A 128 4.13 9.79 -27.42
N LYS A 129 3.35 9.34 -26.45
CA LYS A 129 3.80 9.01 -25.09
C LYS A 129 3.14 7.72 -24.59
N ARG A 130 3.75 7.09 -23.58
CA ARG A 130 3.14 5.92 -22.95
C ARG A 130 1.93 6.31 -22.11
N CYS A 131 0.84 5.54 -22.25
CA CYS A 131 -0.37 5.72 -21.45
C CYS A 131 -0.19 5.33 -19.99
N PHE A 132 -1.01 5.94 -19.13
CA PHE A 132 -1.20 5.54 -17.73
C PHE A 132 0.05 5.59 -16.85
N THR A 133 1.11 6.26 -17.27
CA THR A 133 2.35 6.35 -16.48
C THR A 133 2.15 7.03 -15.13
N TYR A 134 1.13 7.88 -14.98
CA TYR A 134 0.71 8.47 -13.72
C TYR A 134 0.25 7.43 -12.67
N LYS A 135 -0.16 6.22 -13.11
CA LYS A 135 -0.52 5.10 -12.23
C LYS A 135 0.69 4.29 -11.74
N ALA A 136 1.92 4.70 -12.09
CA ALA A 136 3.11 3.92 -11.80
C ALA A 136 3.35 3.71 -10.30
N LEU A 137 3.17 4.76 -9.48
CA LEU A 137 3.31 4.63 -8.03
C LEU A 137 2.27 3.67 -7.44
N ASN A 138 1.01 3.83 -7.83
CA ASN A 138 -0.06 2.92 -7.38
C ASN A 138 0.26 1.46 -7.74
N LYS A 139 0.67 1.19 -9.00
CA LYS A 139 1.06 -0.16 -9.43
C LYS A 139 2.29 -0.70 -8.70
N LEU A 140 3.23 0.17 -8.32
CA LEU A 140 4.39 -0.21 -7.54
C LEU A 140 3.98 -0.66 -6.13
N ILE A 141 3.22 0.17 -5.42
CA ILE A 141 2.80 -0.10 -4.04
C ILE A 141 1.83 -1.28 -3.98
N GLN A 142 0.72 -1.23 -4.70
CA GLN A 142 -0.28 -2.29 -4.70
C GLN A 142 0.30 -3.63 -5.20
N GLY A 143 1.16 -3.56 -6.21
CA GLY A 143 1.85 -4.73 -6.71
C GLY A 143 2.80 -5.34 -5.69
N SER A 144 3.52 -4.51 -4.91
CA SER A 144 4.42 -4.98 -3.86
C SER A 144 3.66 -5.56 -2.67
N ALA A 145 2.53 -4.96 -2.28
CA ALA A 145 1.64 -5.51 -1.27
C ALA A 145 1.10 -6.90 -1.68
N ALA A 146 0.62 -7.02 -2.92
CA ALA A 146 0.18 -8.31 -3.44
C ALA A 146 1.31 -9.36 -3.55
N ASP A 147 2.55 -8.93 -3.77
CA ASP A 147 3.71 -9.83 -3.73
C ASP A 147 3.98 -10.34 -2.31
N GLN A 148 3.83 -9.49 -1.29
CA GLN A 148 3.97 -9.86 0.12
C GLN A 148 2.93 -10.93 0.51
N THR A 149 1.65 -10.71 0.20
CA THR A 149 0.60 -11.71 0.47
C THR A 149 0.89 -13.05 -0.22
N LYS A 150 1.33 -13.03 -1.47
CA LYS A 150 1.70 -14.26 -2.19
C LYS A 150 2.92 -14.94 -1.58
N GLN A 151 3.89 -14.18 -1.12
CA GLN A 151 5.06 -14.72 -0.45
C GLN A 151 4.67 -15.35 0.90
N ALA A 152 3.73 -14.74 1.63
CA ALA A 152 3.15 -15.32 2.84
C ALA A 152 2.49 -16.68 2.55
N MET A 153 1.65 -16.75 1.50
CA MET A 153 1.04 -18.03 1.07
C MET A 153 2.10 -19.10 0.74
N VAL A 154 3.18 -18.73 0.06
CA VAL A 154 4.28 -19.65 -0.26
C VAL A 154 5.01 -20.10 1.00
N ALA A 155 5.26 -19.20 1.95
CA ALA A 155 5.91 -19.53 3.22
C ALA A 155 5.05 -20.47 4.05
N LEU A 156 3.76 -20.18 4.19
CA LEU A 156 2.79 -21.04 4.90
C LEU A 156 2.68 -22.43 4.26
N HIS A 157 2.63 -22.50 2.92
CA HIS A 157 2.57 -23.78 2.21
C HIS A 157 3.79 -24.67 2.48
N LYS A 158 4.98 -24.08 2.65
CA LYS A 158 6.19 -24.86 2.98
C LYS A 158 6.11 -25.50 4.36
N GLU A 159 5.36 -24.90 5.28
CA GLU A 159 5.07 -25.43 6.62
C GLU A 159 3.82 -26.35 6.63
N GLY A 160 3.27 -26.68 5.46
CA GLY A 160 2.07 -27.52 5.35
C GLY A 160 0.75 -26.79 5.65
N ILE A 161 0.77 -25.49 5.80
CA ILE A 161 -0.40 -24.66 6.12
C ILE A 161 -0.98 -24.12 4.82
N ILE A 162 -2.26 -24.43 4.57
CA ILE A 162 -2.93 -24.05 3.33
C ILE A 162 -4.09 -23.08 3.65
N PRO A 163 -4.00 -21.81 3.21
CA PRO A 163 -5.12 -20.89 3.32
C PRO A 163 -6.35 -21.38 2.55
N MET A 164 -7.52 -21.26 3.17
CA MET A 164 -8.80 -21.65 2.57
C MET A 164 -9.29 -20.58 1.60
N ILE A 165 -9.11 -19.30 1.96
CA ILE A 165 -9.54 -18.14 1.16
C ILE A 165 -8.44 -17.09 1.24
N GLN A 166 -8.27 -16.31 0.17
CA GLN A 166 -7.44 -15.11 0.13
C GLN A 166 -8.28 -13.94 -0.38
N VAL A 167 -8.38 -12.89 0.42
CA VAL A 167 -9.10 -11.66 0.09
C VAL A 167 -8.15 -10.48 0.25
N HIS A 168 -7.68 -9.89 -0.85
CA HIS A 168 -6.69 -8.82 -0.86
C HIS A 168 -5.40 -9.19 -0.10
N ASP A 169 -5.23 -8.66 1.12
CA ASP A 169 -4.11 -8.85 2.05
C ASP A 169 -4.47 -9.77 3.24
N GLU A 170 -5.69 -10.31 3.25
CA GLU A 170 -6.23 -11.23 4.25
C GLU A 170 -6.09 -12.69 3.81
N LEU A 171 -5.73 -13.57 4.73
CA LEU A 171 -5.71 -15.02 4.55
C LEU A 171 -6.58 -15.68 5.61
N ASP A 172 -7.63 -16.38 5.17
CA ASP A 172 -8.48 -17.16 6.06
C ASP A 172 -7.94 -18.58 6.15
N ILE A 173 -7.65 -19.02 7.38
CA ILE A 173 -6.98 -20.28 7.65
C ILE A 173 -7.74 -21.01 8.76
N SER A 174 -7.99 -22.29 8.58
CA SER A 174 -8.51 -23.14 9.64
C SER A 174 -7.38 -23.54 10.57
N VAL A 175 -7.51 -23.24 11.85
CA VAL A 175 -6.49 -23.51 12.87
C VAL A 175 -7.07 -24.36 14.02
N GLY A 176 -6.24 -25.20 14.61
CA GLY A 176 -6.61 -26.04 15.75
C GLY A 176 -6.33 -25.41 17.11
N SER A 177 -5.56 -24.32 17.15
CA SER A 177 -5.15 -23.68 18.41
C SER A 177 -4.71 -22.23 18.23
N GLU A 178 -4.73 -21.44 19.31
CA GLU A 178 -4.17 -20.08 19.35
C GLU A 178 -2.66 -20.09 19.02
N LYS A 179 -1.92 -21.10 19.49
CA LYS A 179 -0.50 -21.24 19.21
C LYS A 179 -0.19 -21.41 17.72
N GLU A 180 -1.03 -22.14 17.01
CA GLU A 180 -0.90 -22.28 15.56
C GLU A 180 -1.15 -20.95 14.86
N CYS A 181 -2.10 -20.16 15.34
CA CYS A 181 -2.34 -18.82 14.83
C CYS A 181 -1.14 -17.88 15.06
N GLU A 182 -0.46 -17.96 16.21
CA GLU A 182 0.76 -17.20 16.48
C GLU A 182 1.86 -17.53 15.47
N VAL A 183 2.10 -18.83 15.23
CA VAL A 183 3.08 -19.28 14.23
C VAL A 183 2.76 -18.79 12.83
N ILE A 184 1.49 -18.85 12.42
CA ILE A 184 1.01 -18.31 11.14
C ILE A 184 1.29 -16.82 11.05
N THR A 185 0.97 -16.08 12.11
CA THR A 185 1.18 -14.62 12.18
C THR A 185 2.67 -14.27 12.02
N GLU A 186 3.57 -14.98 12.71
CA GLU A 186 5.03 -14.80 12.59
C GLU A 186 5.51 -15.08 11.16
N ILE A 187 5.09 -16.18 10.55
CA ILE A 187 5.44 -16.54 9.17
C ILE A 187 5.00 -15.43 8.20
N MET A 188 3.78 -14.91 8.35
CA MET A 188 3.25 -13.85 7.50
C MET A 188 4.00 -12.53 7.67
N GLN A 189 4.39 -12.18 8.90
CA GLN A 189 5.15 -10.96 9.20
C GLN A 189 6.56 -11.00 8.61
N ASP A 190 7.21 -12.16 8.67
CA ASP A 190 8.63 -12.32 8.35
C ASP A 190 8.87 -12.84 6.91
N CYS A 191 7.80 -13.13 6.15
CA CYS A 191 7.90 -13.68 4.80
C CYS A 191 8.62 -12.79 3.79
N VAL A 192 8.70 -11.48 4.04
CA VAL A 192 9.45 -10.50 3.25
C VAL A 192 10.23 -9.59 4.18
N SER A 193 11.54 -9.51 3.97
CA SER A 193 12.39 -8.57 4.73
C SER A 193 12.15 -7.14 4.28
N LEU A 194 11.69 -6.30 5.21
CA LEU A 194 11.43 -4.87 5.02
C LEU A 194 12.25 -4.04 6.01
N GLU A 195 12.54 -2.78 5.68
CA GLU A 195 13.19 -1.84 6.59
C GLU A 195 12.27 -1.44 7.76
N VAL A 196 10.95 -1.55 7.55
CA VAL A 196 9.93 -1.35 8.59
C VAL A 196 9.30 -2.68 8.95
N PRO A 197 8.94 -2.89 10.23
CA PRO A 197 8.28 -4.13 10.63
C PRO A 197 6.93 -4.28 9.92
N SER A 198 6.68 -5.47 9.40
CA SER A 198 5.34 -5.88 8.97
C SER A 198 4.55 -6.34 10.19
N VAL A 199 3.33 -5.86 10.35
CA VAL A 199 2.43 -6.27 11.43
C VAL A 199 1.21 -6.94 10.82
N VAL A 200 0.88 -8.13 11.32
CA VAL A 200 -0.31 -8.88 10.92
C VAL A 200 -1.29 -8.87 12.08
N ASP A 201 -2.49 -8.37 11.82
CA ASP A 201 -3.61 -8.47 12.74
C ASP A 201 -4.27 -9.84 12.56
N ALA A 202 -4.41 -10.60 13.64
CA ALA A 202 -5.03 -11.90 13.63
C ALA A 202 -6.29 -11.92 14.49
N GLU A 203 -7.36 -12.44 13.94
CA GLU A 203 -8.64 -12.62 14.61
C GLU A 203 -9.03 -14.10 14.57
N LEU A 204 -9.48 -14.68 15.68
CA LEU A 204 -9.95 -16.05 15.76
C LEU A 204 -11.45 -16.10 16.05
N GLY A 205 -12.11 -17.16 15.59
CA GLY A 205 -13.49 -17.42 15.86
C GLY A 205 -13.96 -18.74 15.27
N PRO A 206 -15.18 -19.21 15.59
CA PRO A 206 -15.70 -20.47 15.08
C PRO A 206 -16.03 -20.42 13.56
N SER A 207 -16.05 -19.23 12.98
CA SER A 207 -16.24 -19.01 11.55
C SER A 207 -15.71 -17.62 11.15
N TRP A 208 -15.46 -17.40 9.87
CA TRP A 208 -15.00 -16.11 9.32
C TRP A 208 -15.87 -14.94 9.79
N GLY A 209 -17.19 -15.05 9.69
CA GLY A 209 -18.10 -13.98 10.13
C GLY A 209 -18.09 -13.70 11.63
N GLN A 210 -17.64 -14.66 12.45
CA GLN A 210 -17.59 -14.55 13.91
C GLN A 210 -16.19 -14.21 14.43
N ALA A 211 -15.13 -14.37 13.64
CA ALA A 211 -13.77 -14.03 14.02
C ALA A 211 -13.65 -12.58 14.51
N LYS A 212 -14.26 -11.63 13.80
CA LYS A 212 -14.26 -10.20 14.14
C LYS A 212 -14.96 -9.84 15.46
N GLN A 213 -15.78 -10.73 16.02
CA GLN A 213 -16.55 -10.46 17.22
C GLN A 213 -15.85 -10.95 18.50
N THR A 214 -14.90 -11.85 18.40
CA THR A 214 -14.43 -12.65 19.54
C THR A 214 -13.09 -12.20 20.13
N LEU A 215 -12.25 -11.42 19.42
CA LEU A 215 -10.83 -11.30 19.80
C LEU A 215 -10.20 -9.91 19.64
N SER A 216 -10.97 -8.86 19.42
CA SER A 216 -10.46 -7.50 19.16
C SER A 216 -9.53 -6.94 20.26
N ASP A 217 -9.55 -7.50 21.46
CA ASP A 217 -8.83 -6.99 22.62
C ASP A 217 -7.66 -7.88 23.09
N LYS A 218 -7.40 -9.00 22.42
CA LYS A 218 -6.27 -9.88 22.80
C LYS A 218 -4.95 -9.35 22.26
N PRO A 219 -3.88 -9.30 23.06
CA PRO A 219 -2.59 -8.71 22.67
C PRO A 219 -1.95 -9.34 21.42
N TRP A 220 -2.16 -10.61 21.17
CA TRP A 220 -1.59 -11.32 20.03
C TRP A 220 -2.32 -11.03 18.70
N THR A 221 -3.58 -10.61 18.71
CA THR A 221 -4.31 -10.18 17.50
C THR A 221 -3.67 -8.96 16.84
N ARG A 222 -2.86 -8.22 17.59
CA ARG A 222 -2.12 -7.04 17.11
C ARG A 222 -0.66 -7.32 16.79
N GLY A 223 -0.25 -8.58 16.75
CA GLY A 223 1.14 -8.97 16.46
C GLY A 223 2.17 -8.46 17.47
N ILE A 224 1.79 -8.19 18.76
CA ILE A 224 2.58 -7.31 19.57
C ILE A 224 3.04 -7.85 20.86
N LYS A 225 2.93 -8.89 21.32
CA LYS A 225 3.67 -9.30 22.53
C LYS A 225 3.89 -10.80 22.55
N SER A 226 5.10 -11.20 22.18
CA SER A 226 5.72 -12.38 22.76
C SER A 226 5.77 -12.20 24.29
N GLY A 227 5.05 -13.06 24.98
CA GLY A 227 5.19 -13.25 26.41
C GLY A 227 4.16 -12.54 27.25
N HIS A 228 3.02 -13.15 27.31
CA HIS A 228 2.31 -13.44 28.57
C HIS A 228 1.02 -14.15 28.21
N SER A 229 1.07 -15.48 28.22
CA SER A 229 -0.14 -16.28 28.27
C SER A 229 -0.79 -16.05 29.63
N GLU A 230 -1.77 -15.19 29.71
CA GLU A 230 -2.74 -15.29 30.79
C GLU A 230 -3.63 -16.49 30.47
N GLN A 231 -3.43 -17.56 31.24
CA GLN A 231 -4.34 -18.68 31.24
C GLN A 231 -5.68 -18.19 31.79
N PRO A 232 -6.80 -18.48 31.14
CA PRO A 232 -8.11 -18.22 31.74
C PRO A 232 -8.30 -19.17 32.93
N ASN A 233 -8.68 -18.61 34.05
CA ASN A 233 -9.20 -19.33 35.20
C ASN A 233 -10.53 -20.01 34.86
#